data_32a62421b510749843f3ef1cc092a90b
#
_entry.id   32a62421b510749843f3ef1cc092a90b
#
_cell.length_a   1.000
_cell.length_b   1.000
_cell.length_c   1.000
_cell.angle_alpha   90.00
_cell.angle_beta   90.00
_cell.angle_gamma   90.00
#
_symmetry.space_group_name_H-M   'P 1'
#
loop_
_entity.id
_entity.type
_entity.pdbx_description
1 polymer ?
#
loop_
_entity_poly.entity_id
_entity_poly.type
_entity_poly.pdbx_seq_one_letter_code
_entity_poly.pdbx_strand_id
1 'polypeptide(L)'
;MLFRSHPALLRYLQGRGINIELAKRECKELHFTNNGRPFFAIGFPNMTGGYEVRNSFFKGCIAPKDITHIRQQGEPREKCLVFEGFMDYLSFLTLRMRNCLTIPDLDRQDYAILNSTANVSKAIDVLYPYERIHCMLDNDKAGYEATRDIELEYSYRVRDFSHNYRGYSDLNDYLCGRKQERKNAASQAPS
;
A
#
# COMPACT_ATOMS: atom_id res chain seq x y z
N MET A 1 12.20 3.38 -18.17
CA MET A 1 11.91 4.80 -18.47
C MET A 1 11.87 5.51 -17.13
N LEU A 2 12.79 6.46 -16.90
CA LEU A 2 12.84 7.20 -15.63
C LEU A 2 11.56 8.04 -15.48
N PHE A 3 11.04 8.12 -14.25
CA PHE A 3 9.87 8.92 -13.88
C PHE A 3 10.10 10.38 -14.33
N ARG A 4 9.66 10.73 -15.51
CA ARG A 4 9.58 12.12 -15.98
C ARG A 4 8.36 12.75 -15.34
N SER A 5 8.63 13.44 -14.26
CA SER A 5 7.64 13.95 -13.30
C SER A 5 6.70 14.97 -13.92
N HIS A 6 5.57 14.53 -14.48
CA HIS A 6 4.51 15.47 -14.84
C HIS A 6 4.08 16.27 -13.58
N PRO A 7 4.06 17.60 -13.61
CA PRO A 7 3.82 18.43 -12.42
C PRO A 7 2.53 18.07 -11.66
N ALA A 8 1.48 17.63 -12.38
CA ALA A 8 0.22 17.22 -11.75
C ALA A 8 0.39 15.95 -10.90
N LEU A 9 1.22 14.98 -11.32
CA LEU A 9 1.48 13.77 -10.54
C LEU A 9 2.34 14.08 -9.31
N LEU A 10 3.29 15.01 -9.43
CA LEU A 10 4.07 15.47 -8.28
C LEU A 10 3.18 16.16 -7.25
N ARG A 11 2.29 17.06 -7.68
CA ARG A 11 1.32 17.70 -6.78
C ARG A 11 0.39 16.68 -6.12
N TYR A 12 -0.05 15.66 -6.85
CA TYR A 12 -0.86 14.58 -6.28
C TYR A 12 -0.10 13.85 -5.16
N LEU A 13 1.14 13.43 -5.40
CA LEU A 13 1.97 12.76 -4.39
C LEU A 13 2.23 13.65 -3.18
N GLN A 14 2.55 14.94 -3.40
CA GLN A 14 2.73 15.92 -2.34
C GLN A 14 1.45 16.10 -1.50
N GLY A 15 0.28 16.19 -2.15
CA GLY A 15 -1.02 16.27 -1.48
C GLY A 15 -1.38 15.00 -0.68
N ARG A 16 -0.74 13.87 -1.02
CA ARG A 16 -0.82 12.61 -0.28
C ARG A 16 0.32 12.45 0.73
N GLY A 17 1.14 13.47 0.93
CA GLY A 17 2.24 13.48 1.90
C GLY A 17 3.42 12.59 1.54
N ILE A 18 3.45 11.99 0.34
CA ILE A 18 4.46 11.03 -0.09
C ILE A 18 5.79 11.71 -0.42
N ASN A 19 6.88 11.11 0.01
CA ASN A 19 8.22 11.50 -0.40
C ASN A 19 8.43 11.23 -1.89
N ILE A 20 8.77 12.27 -2.65
CA ILE A 20 8.85 12.22 -4.11
C ILE A 20 9.97 11.29 -4.58
N GLU A 21 11.12 11.27 -3.92
CA GLU A 21 12.24 10.43 -4.33
C GLU A 21 11.94 8.94 -4.11
N LEU A 22 11.22 8.60 -3.04
CA LEU A 22 10.71 7.25 -2.83
C LEU A 22 9.70 6.86 -3.93
N ALA A 23 8.76 7.75 -4.25
CA ALA A 23 7.80 7.48 -5.32
C ALA A 23 8.48 7.28 -6.68
N LYS A 24 9.53 8.06 -6.98
CA LYS A 24 10.33 7.88 -8.21
C LYS A 24 11.09 6.55 -8.25
N ARG A 25 11.51 6.05 -7.11
CA ARG A 25 12.19 4.76 -7.00
C ARG A 25 11.23 3.59 -7.25
N GLU A 26 10.04 3.66 -6.66
CA GLU A 26 9.09 2.55 -6.61
C GLU A 26 8.08 2.55 -7.78
N CYS A 27 7.81 3.70 -8.38
CA CYS A 27 6.75 3.89 -9.36
C CYS A 27 7.29 4.31 -10.73
N LYS A 28 6.39 4.26 -11.73
CA LYS A 28 6.62 4.78 -13.08
C LYS A 28 5.55 5.80 -13.43
N GLU A 29 5.89 6.76 -14.29
CA GLU A 29 4.88 7.55 -14.98
C GLU A 29 4.43 6.78 -16.20
N LEU A 30 3.11 6.54 -16.30
CA LEU A 30 2.50 5.84 -17.41
C LEU A 30 1.64 6.78 -18.22
N HIS A 31 1.75 6.67 -19.54
CA HIS A 31 0.88 7.31 -20.53
C HIS A 31 0.15 6.21 -21.28
N PHE A 32 -1.18 6.27 -21.29
CA PHE A 32 -2.01 5.26 -21.94
C PHE A 32 -3.31 5.87 -22.48
N THR A 33 -3.96 5.16 -23.36
CA THR A 33 -5.26 5.55 -23.92
C THR A 33 -6.35 4.64 -23.38
N ASN A 34 -7.45 5.22 -22.92
CA ASN A 34 -8.65 4.51 -22.53
C ASN A 34 -9.87 5.13 -23.20
N ASN A 35 -10.66 4.33 -23.92
CA ASN A 35 -11.80 4.80 -24.72
C ASN A 35 -11.45 5.98 -25.63
N GLY A 36 -10.29 5.92 -26.32
CA GLY A 36 -9.82 6.96 -27.24
C GLY A 36 -9.30 8.23 -26.57
N ARG A 37 -9.30 8.33 -25.25
CA ARG A 37 -8.80 9.49 -24.51
C ARG A 37 -7.43 9.22 -23.91
N PRO A 38 -6.47 10.16 -24.03
CA PRO A 38 -5.16 10.02 -23.41
C PRO A 38 -5.24 10.26 -21.91
N PHE A 39 -4.55 9.40 -21.15
CA PHE A 39 -4.39 9.51 -19.70
C PHE A 39 -2.91 9.41 -19.32
N PHE A 40 -2.58 9.99 -18.18
CA PHE A 40 -1.32 9.77 -17.52
C PHE A 40 -1.54 9.55 -16.02
N ALA A 41 -0.76 8.67 -15.44
CA ALA A 41 -0.91 8.27 -14.04
C ALA A 41 0.42 7.80 -13.45
N ILE A 42 0.46 7.76 -12.12
CA ILE A 42 1.47 7.01 -11.39
C ILE A 42 1.11 5.53 -11.54
N GLY A 43 2.05 4.74 -12.03
CA GLY A 43 1.93 3.29 -12.18
C GLY A 43 2.84 2.57 -11.19
N PHE A 44 2.26 1.64 -10.44
CA PHE A 44 2.98 0.75 -9.56
C PHE A 44 2.91 -0.67 -10.12
N PRO A 45 4.07 -1.30 -10.45
CA PRO A 45 4.06 -2.58 -11.15
C PRO A 45 3.63 -3.73 -10.23
N ASN A 46 2.94 -4.71 -10.79
CA ASN A 46 2.64 -5.97 -10.12
C ASN A 46 3.50 -7.14 -10.65
N MET A 47 3.33 -8.33 -10.06
CA MET A 47 4.16 -9.50 -10.38
C MET A 47 3.99 -10.03 -11.80
N THR A 48 2.84 -9.79 -12.43
CA THR A 48 2.48 -10.33 -13.75
C THR A 48 2.60 -9.31 -14.89
N GLY A 49 3.21 -8.15 -14.63
CA GLY A 49 3.48 -7.13 -15.64
C GLY A 49 2.35 -6.11 -15.84
N GLY A 50 1.29 -6.19 -15.05
CA GLY A 50 0.27 -5.15 -14.95
C GLY A 50 0.69 -4.01 -14.01
N TYR A 51 -0.16 -3.01 -13.88
CA TYR A 51 0.10 -1.84 -13.03
C TYR A 51 -1.15 -1.43 -12.27
N GLU A 52 -1.00 -1.14 -10.99
CA GLU A 52 -1.94 -0.28 -10.28
C GLU A 52 -1.67 1.17 -10.67
N VAL A 53 -2.72 1.92 -10.99
CA VAL A 53 -2.59 3.29 -11.49
C VAL A 53 -3.38 4.28 -10.66
N ARG A 54 -2.77 5.43 -10.39
CA ARG A 54 -3.38 6.52 -9.61
C ARG A 54 -3.01 7.89 -10.16
N ASN A 55 -4.00 8.76 -10.15
CA ASN A 55 -3.81 10.21 -10.22
C ASN A 55 -4.89 10.91 -9.39
N SER A 56 -5.02 12.24 -9.49
CA SER A 56 -6.02 13.01 -8.72
C SER A 56 -7.49 12.73 -9.11
N PHE A 57 -7.73 12.07 -10.24
CA PHE A 57 -9.07 11.88 -10.80
C PHE A 57 -9.55 10.43 -10.75
N PHE A 58 -8.64 9.45 -10.71
CA PHE A 58 -9.03 8.05 -10.70
C PHE A 58 -8.02 7.13 -10.03
N LYS A 59 -8.55 5.99 -9.62
CA LYS A 59 -7.85 4.77 -9.19
C LYS A 59 -8.24 3.66 -10.17
N GLY A 60 -7.26 2.93 -10.66
CA GLY A 60 -7.52 1.84 -11.59
C GLY A 60 -6.37 0.86 -11.69
N CYS A 61 -6.50 -0.07 -12.63
CA CYS A 61 -5.49 -1.08 -12.92
C CYS A 61 -5.33 -1.22 -14.44
N ILE A 62 -4.09 -1.33 -14.91
CA ILE A 62 -3.76 -1.81 -16.24
C ILE A 62 -3.47 -3.30 -16.10
N ALA A 63 -4.27 -4.13 -16.77
CA ALA A 63 -4.21 -5.59 -16.66
C ALA A 63 -2.83 -6.17 -17.03
N PRO A 64 -2.52 -7.36 -16.52
CA PRO A 64 -3.31 -8.19 -15.62
C PRO A 64 -3.31 -7.67 -14.16
N LYS A 65 -4.38 -7.97 -13.40
CA LYS A 65 -4.44 -7.68 -11.97
C LYS A 65 -3.69 -8.72 -11.16
N ASP A 66 -2.79 -8.24 -10.30
CA ASP A 66 -2.06 -9.12 -9.40
C ASP A 66 -1.55 -8.36 -8.16
N ILE A 67 -0.99 -9.11 -7.21
CA ILE A 67 -0.23 -8.57 -6.10
C ILE A 67 1.13 -8.03 -6.58
N THR A 68 1.76 -7.21 -5.75
CA THR A 68 3.17 -6.84 -5.92
C THR A 68 3.97 -7.46 -4.77
N HIS A 69 5.02 -8.19 -5.10
CA HIS A 69 5.95 -8.74 -4.11
C HIS A 69 7.34 -8.18 -4.36
N ILE A 70 7.81 -7.35 -3.44
CA ILE A 70 9.12 -6.70 -3.51
C ILE A 70 10.08 -7.52 -2.62
N ARG A 71 10.96 -8.26 -3.26
CA ARG A 71 12.02 -9.01 -2.61
C ARG A 71 13.32 -8.23 -2.68
N GLN A 72 13.96 -8.06 -1.54
CA GLN A 72 15.25 -7.40 -1.47
C GLN A 72 16.36 -8.31 -1.99
N GLN A 73 17.40 -7.69 -2.57
CA GLN A 73 18.57 -8.44 -3.04
C GLN A 73 19.42 -8.95 -1.87
N GLY A 74 20.20 -9.98 -2.13
CA GLY A 74 21.10 -10.60 -1.15
C GLY A 74 20.43 -11.72 -0.37
N GLU A 75 20.74 -11.81 0.93
CA GLU A 75 20.21 -12.89 1.79
C GLU A 75 18.68 -12.81 1.94
N PRO A 76 18.00 -13.96 2.01
CA PRO A 76 16.56 -14.03 2.24
C PRO A 76 16.16 -13.26 3.50
N ARG A 77 15.06 -12.53 3.43
CA ARG A 77 14.54 -11.79 4.57
C ARG A 77 13.59 -12.68 5.38
N GLU A 78 13.71 -12.62 6.70
CA GLU A 78 12.82 -13.34 7.62
C GLU A 78 11.45 -12.65 7.74
N LYS A 79 11.37 -11.38 7.38
CA LYS A 79 10.18 -10.54 7.60
C LYS A 79 9.62 -10.01 6.29
N CYS A 80 8.29 -10.14 6.15
CA CYS A 80 7.51 -9.45 5.12
C CYS A 80 6.47 -8.51 5.74
N LEU A 81 6.35 -7.30 5.22
CA LEU A 81 5.27 -6.38 5.55
C LEU A 81 4.21 -6.41 4.45
N VAL A 82 2.94 -6.52 4.85
CA VAL A 82 1.80 -6.64 3.95
C VAL A 82 1.00 -5.35 3.97
N PHE A 83 0.70 -4.78 2.79
CA PHE A 83 -0.10 -3.56 2.62
C PHE A 83 -1.29 -3.84 1.70
N GLU A 84 -2.40 -3.10 1.89
CA GLU A 84 -3.54 -3.22 0.98
C GLU A 84 -3.26 -2.57 -0.37
N GLY A 85 -2.69 -1.37 -0.37
CA GLY A 85 -2.39 -0.61 -1.58
C GLY A 85 -0.99 0.01 -1.60
N PHE A 86 -0.50 0.35 -2.80
CA PHE A 86 0.83 0.92 -2.93
C PHE A 86 0.95 2.33 -2.32
N MET A 87 -0.15 3.05 -2.12
CA MET A 87 -0.10 4.35 -1.43
C MET A 87 0.23 4.18 0.04
N ASP A 88 -0.23 3.10 0.68
CA ASP A 88 0.09 2.78 2.07
C ASP A 88 1.53 2.30 2.21
N TYR A 89 2.00 1.48 1.26
CA TYR A 89 3.41 1.13 1.16
C TYR A 89 4.31 2.37 1.04
N LEU A 90 4.02 3.30 0.13
CA LEU A 90 4.77 4.55 -0.02
C LEU A 90 4.67 5.44 1.24
N SER A 91 3.52 5.42 1.93
CA SER A 91 3.34 6.12 3.21
C SER A 91 4.21 5.55 4.30
N PHE A 92 4.30 4.23 4.40
CA PHE A 92 5.21 3.54 5.31
C PHE A 92 6.67 3.93 5.06
N LEU A 93 7.12 3.86 3.82
CA LEU A 93 8.49 4.26 3.46
C LEU A 93 8.76 5.73 3.82
N THR A 94 7.78 6.60 3.55
CA THR A 94 7.87 8.04 3.88
C THR A 94 7.97 8.28 5.39
N LEU A 95 7.16 7.59 6.19
CA LEU A 95 7.20 7.66 7.65
C LEU A 95 8.54 7.15 8.19
N ARG A 96 9.06 6.06 7.64
CA ARG A 96 10.37 5.53 8.00
C ARG A 96 11.48 6.56 7.74
N MET A 97 11.46 7.24 6.58
CA MET A 97 12.39 8.30 6.26
C MET A 97 12.30 9.50 7.22
N ARG A 98 11.09 9.91 7.60
CA ARG A 98 10.86 11.06 8.49
C ARG A 98 11.29 10.79 9.93
N ASN A 99 11.10 9.57 10.41
CA ASN A 99 11.24 9.21 11.82
C ASN A 99 12.61 8.60 12.16
N CYS A 100 13.52 8.50 11.19
CA CYS A 100 14.88 7.99 11.45
C CYS A 100 15.89 9.13 11.53
N LEU A 101 16.73 9.10 12.58
CA LEU A 101 17.85 10.03 12.75
C LEU A 101 19.02 9.71 11.80
N THR A 102 19.09 8.50 11.30
CA THR A 102 20.05 8.02 10.30
C THR A 102 19.30 7.62 9.04
N ILE A 103 19.99 7.44 7.92
CA ILE A 103 19.39 6.92 6.69
C ILE A 103 18.78 5.55 7.01
N PRO A 104 17.43 5.39 6.92
CA PRO A 104 16.80 4.14 7.28
C PRO A 104 17.14 3.06 6.26
N ASP A 105 17.46 1.87 6.75
CA ASP A 105 17.54 0.68 5.92
C ASP A 105 16.12 0.25 5.53
N LEU A 106 15.65 0.74 4.39
CA LEU A 106 14.33 0.40 3.83
C LEU A 106 14.33 -1.01 3.23
N ASP A 107 15.52 -1.56 2.99
CA ASP A 107 15.71 -2.85 2.34
C ASP A 107 15.94 -4.00 3.38
N ARG A 108 15.66 -3.70 4.66
CA ARG A 108 15.80 -4.68 5.76
C ARG A 108 14.76 -5.79 5.73
N GLN A 109 13.61 -5.56 5.10
CA GLN A 109 12.50 -6.50 4.99
C GLN A 109 11.93 -6.52 3.57
N ASP A 110 11.23 -7.58 3.24
CA ASP A 110 10.45 -7.69 2.00
C ASP A 110 9.05 -7.08 2.19
N TYR A 111 8.37 -6.83 1.07
CA TYR A 111 7.04 -6.21 1.06
C TYR A 111 6.10 -6.94 0.11
N ALA A 112 4.87 -7.18 0.57
CA ALA A 112 3.77 -7.69 -0.24
C ALA A 112 2.65 -6.64 -0.27
N ILE A 113 2.23 -6.24 -1.45
CA ILE A 113 1.14 -5.29 -1.63
C ILE A 113 0.01 -6.03 -2.36
N LEU A 114 -1.15 -6.14 -1.69
CA LEU A 114 -2.30 -6.89 -2.20
C LEU A 114 -2.88 -6.28 -3.47
N ASN A 115 -2.78 -4.95 -3.62
CA ASN A 115 -3.44 -4.16 -4.65
C ASN A 115 -4.98 -4.23 -4.62
N SER A 116 -5.52 -5.16 -3.87
CA SER A 116 -6.92 -5.33 -3.48
C SER A 116 -6.99 -6.48 -2.47
N THR A 117 -7.86 -6.41 -1.46
CA THR A 117 -8.11 -7.51 -0.52
C THR A 117 -8.57 -8.80 -1.21
N ALA A 118 -9.20 -8.69 -2.39
CA ALA A 118 -9.58 -9.86 -3.22
C ALA A 118 -8.39 -10.72 -3.68
N ASN A 119 -7.16 -10.19 -3.61
CA ASN A 119 -5.95 -10.92 -3.96
C ASN A 119 -5.25 -11.59 -2.76
N VAL A 120 -5.88 -11.62 -1.58
CA VAL A 120 -5.26 -12.17 -0.35
C VAL A 120 -4.77 -13.60 -0.53
N SER A 121 -5.50 -14.45 -1.25
CA SER A 121 -5.10 -15.83 -1.54
C SER A 121 -3.76 -15.92 -2.28
N LYS A 122 -3.50 -15.03 -3.22
CA LYS A 122 -2.22 -14.95 -3.93
C LYS A 122 -1.08 -14.47 -3.02
N ALA A 123 -1.39 -13.57 -2.07
CA ALA A 123 -0.41 -13.14 -1.09
C ALA A 123 -0.03 -14.26 -0.14
N ILE A 124 -0.97 -15.10 0.25
CA ILE A 124 -0.71 -16.28 1.08
C ILE A 124 0.42 -17.12 0.45
N ASP A 125 0.37 -17.44 -0.83
CA ASP A 125 1.39 -18.24 -1.49
C ASP A 125 2.81 -17.63 -1.37
N VAL A 126 2.95 -16.32 -1.54
CA VAL A 126 4.26 -15.64 -1.47
C VAL A 126 4.75 -15.40 -0.05
N LEU A 127 3.86 -15.48 0.95
CA LEU A 127 4.20 -15.27 2.35
C LEU A 127 4.78 -16.52 3.03
N TYR A 128 4.68 -17.69 2.41
CA TYR A 128 5.14 -18.97 2.97
C TYR A 128 6.58 -18.95 3.55
N PRO A 129 7.60 -18.35 2.89
CA PRO A 129 8.97 -18.42 3.37
C PRO A 129 9.27 -17.52 4.58
N TYR A 130 8.34 -16.62 4.98
CA TYR A 130 8.62 -15.63 6.01
C TYR A 130 8.28 -16.14 7.42
N GLU A 131 9.21 -15.95 8.35
CA GLU A 131 9.00 -16.25 9.78
C GLU A 131 8.12 -15.22 10.48
N ARG A 132 8.12 -14.00 9.98
CA ARG A 132 7.39 -12.85 10.54
C ARG A 132 6.63 -12.12 9.45
N ILE A 133 5.32 -12.08 9.58
CA ILE A 133 4.40 -11.41 8.65
C ILE A 133 3.71 -10.27 9.40
N HIS A 134 3.92 -9.04 8.98
CA HIS A 134 3.34 -7.87 9.60
C HIS A 134 2.28 -7.27 8.68
N CYS A 135 1.01 -7.42 9.05
CA CYS A 135 -0.11 -6.85 8.31
C CYS A 135 -0.32 -5.38 8.68
N MET A 136 -0.32 -4.53 7.67
CA MET A 136 -0.56 -3.09 7.75
C MET A 136 -1.67 -2.73 6.75
N LEU A 137 -2.84 -3.38 6.93
CA LEU A 137 -4.01 -3.24 6.06
C LEU A 137 -4.93 -2.12 6.56
N ASP A 138 -5.95 -1.77 5.77
CA ASP A 138 -6.88 -0.70 6.09
C ASP A 138 -7.71 -1.02 7.35
N ASN A 139 -8.09 0.02 8.10
CA ASN A 139 -8.92 -0.08 9.30
C ASN A 139 -10.42 -0.17 8.91
N ASP A 140 -10.74 -1.14 8.06
CA ASP A 140 -12.10 -1.44 7.67
C ASP A 140 -12.38 -2.95 7.68
N LYS A 141 -13.61 -3.33 7.35
CA LYS A 141 -14.03 -4.74 7.35
C LYS A 141 -13.19 -5.60 6.42
N ALA A 142 -12.88 -5.11 5.21
CA ALA A 142 -12.14 -5.88 4.21
C ALA A 142 -10.68 -6.09 4.63
N GLY A 143 -10.03 -5.07 5.20
CA GLY A 143 -8.68 -5.16 5.76
C GLY A 143 -8.59 -6.14 6.93
N TYR A 144 -9.58 -6.11 7.85
CA TYR A 144 -9.63 -7.07 8.96
C TYR A 144 -9.86 -8.52 8.49
N GLU A 145 -10.75 -8.73 7.51
CA GLU A 145 -10.99 -10.06 6.92
C GLU A 145 -9.73 -10.59 6.22
N ALA A 146 -9.05 -9.76 5.43
CA ALA A 146 -7.79 -10.14 4.78
C ALA A 146 -6.68 -10.46 5.78
N THR A 147 -6.54 -9.68 6.87
CA THR A 147 -5.60 -9.99 7.95
C THR A 147 -5.93 -11.34 8.58
N ARG A 148 -7.21 -11.60 8.87
CA ARG A 148 -7.66 -12.86 9.44
C ARG A 148 -7.36 -14.07 8.52
N ASP A 149 -7.55 -13.92 7.21
CA ASP A 149 -7.26 -14.99 6.26
C ASP A 149 -5.77 -15.37 6.30
N ILE A 150 -4.88 -14.37 6.39
CA ILE A 150 -3.43 -14.59 6.54
C ILE A 150 -3.11 -15.22 7.92
N GLU A 151 -3.80 -14.80 8.99
CA GLU A 151 -3.65 -15.38 10.34
C GLU A 151 -4.10 -16.84 10.40
N LEU A 152 -5.16 -17.21 9.70
CA LEU A 152 -5.65 -18.60 9.63
C LEU A 152 -4.61 -19.53 9.02
N GLU A 153 -3.81 -19.05 8.05
CA GLU A 153 -2.76 -19.85 7.41
C GLU A 153 -1.46 -19.87 8.23
N TYR A 154 -1.03 -18.71 8.74
CA TYR A 154 0.32 -18.56 9.31
C TYR A 154 0.37 -18.35 10.82
N SER A 155 -0.79 -18.25 11.47
CA SER A 155 -0.93 -18.29 12.93
C SER A 155 0.02 -17.32 13.66
N TYR A 156 0.86 -17.83 14.56
CA TYR A 156 1.78 -17.05 15.41
C TYR A 156 2.83 -16.22 14.64
N ARG A 157 3.03 -16.48 13.34
CA ARG A 157 3.94 -15.68 12.49
C ARG A 157 3.36 -14.32 12.11
N VAL A 158 2.03 -14.17 12.21
CA VAL A 158 1.32 -12.95 11.80
C VAL A 158 1.17 -11.99 12.98
N ARG A 159 1.32 -10.70 12.70
CA ARG A 159 0.99 -9.62 13.62
C ARG A 159 0.26 -8.52 12.86
N ASP A 160 -0.89 -8.11 13.40
CA ASP A 160 -1.63 -6.96 12.91
C ASP A 160 -1.03 -5.67 13.48
N PHE A 161 -0.61 -4.77 12.61
CA PHE A 161 -0.07 -3.46 12.93
C PHE A 161 -1.03 -2.31 12.58
N SER A 162 -2.26 -2.59 12.10
CA SER A 162 -3.26 -1.58 11.79
C SER A 162 -3.64 -0.73 13.00
N HIS A 163 -3.50 -1.28 14.21
CA HIS A 163 -3.73 -0.57 15.46
C HIS A 163 -2.81 0.64 15.67
N ASN A 164 -1.64 0.71 15.02
CA ASN A 164 -0.73 1.85 15.12
C ASN A 164 -1.28 3.13 14.47
N TYR A 165 -2.24 2.99 13.57
CA TYR A 165 -2.96 4.12 12.95
C TYR A 165 -4.47 4.06 13.23
N ARG A 166 -4.84 3.58 14.43
CA ARG A 166 -6.23 3.58 14.89
C ARG A 166 -6.83 4.99 14.84
N GLY A 167 -8.04 5.11 14.30
CA GLY A 167 -8.71 6.40 14.09
C GLY A 167 -8.43 7.03 12.72
N TYR A 168 -7.70 6.33 11.87
CA TYR A 168 -7.50 6.64 10.46
C TYR A 168 -7.97 5.47 9.60
N SER A 169 -8.42 5.73 8.38
CA SER A 169 -8.91 4.67 7.49
C SER A 169 -7.79 3.76 7.03
N ASP A 170 -6.65 4.35 6.70
CA ASP A 170 -5.48 3.70 6.17
C ASP A 170 -4.19 4.40 6.65
N LEU A 171 -3.05 3.87 6.27
CA LEU A 171 -1.75 4.40 6.65
C LEU A 171 -1.44 5.74 5.94
N ASN A 172 -2.00 5.98 4.75
CA ASN A 172 -1.83 7.25 4.08
C ASN A 172 -2.65 8.37 4.75
N ASP A 173 -3.85 8.07 5.22
CA ASP A 173 -4.63 9.02 6.01
C ASP A 173 -3.94 9.35 7.34
N TYR A 174 -3.30 8.38 7.98
CA TYR A 174 -2.44 8.61 9.15
C TYR A 174 -1.26 9.53 8.82
N LEU A 175 -0.54 9.28 7.73
CA LEU A 175 0.56 10.13 7.26
C LEU A 175 0.12 11.57 7.02
N CYS A 176 -1.09 11.77 6.50
CA CYS A 176 -1.68 13.07 6.18
C CYS A 176 -2.42 13.72 7.38
N GLY A 177 -2.59 13.03 8.51
CA GLY A 177 -3.35 13.51 9.66
C GLY A 177 -4.87 13.58 9.42
N ARG A 178 -5.42 12.82 8.47
CA ARG A 178 -6.85 12.83 8.09
C ARG A 178 -7.63 11.81 8.91
N LYS A 179 -8.00 12.16 10.13
CA LYS A 179 -8.77 11.27 11.01
C LYS A 179 -10.14 10.94 10.45
N GLN A 180 -10.58 9.69 10.70
CA GLN A 180 -11.99 9.31 10.47
C GLN A 180 -12.89 10.17 11.37
N GLU A 181 -13.94 10.77 10.80
CA GLU A 181 -15.01 11.38 11.58
C GLU A 181 -15.70 10.29 12.38
N ARG A 182 -15.82 10.46 13.70
CA ARG A 182 -16.66 9.58 14.53
C ARG A 182 -18.09 9.74 14.00
N LYS A 183 -18.64 8.72 13.35
CA LYS A 183 -20.07 8.62 13.11
C LYS A 183 -20.71 8.62 14.49
N ASN A 184 -21.31 9.75 14.89
CA ASN A 184 -22.07 9.86 16.13
C ASN A 184 -23.16 8.79 16.09
N ALA A 185 -23.07 7.80 16.95
CA ALA A 185 -24.15 6.88 17.26
C ALA A 185 -25.19 7.65 18.12
N ALA A 186 -25.91 8.59 17.49
CA ALA A 186 -26.97 9.36 18.10
C ALA A 186 -28.12 9.43 17.11
N SER A 187 -28.87 8.34 16.98
CA SER A 187 -30.30 8.36 16.62
C SER A 187 -30.89 6.94 16.74
N GLN A 188 -31.01 6.45 17.93
CA GLN A 188 -32.02 5.46 18.31
C GLN A 188 -32.49 5.83 19.72
N ALA A 189 -33.35 6.86 19.81
CA ALA A 189 -34.30 6.97 20.92
C ALA A 189 -35.52 6.14 20.53
N PRO A 190 -35.92 5.17 21.35
CA PRO A 190 -37.20 4.48 21.13
C PRO A 190 -38.35 5.43 21.52
N SER A 191 -39.31 5.55 20.64
CA SER A 191 -40.66 6.10 20.92
C SER A 191 -41.45 5.11 21.74
#